data_9130dc417fc8ca642c8f311dadd608d1
#
_entry.id   9130dc417fc8ca642c8f311dadd608d1
#
_cell.length_a   1.000
_cell.length_b   1.000
_cell.length_c   1.000
_cell.angle_alpha   90.00
_cell.angle_beta   90.00
_cell.angle_gamma   90.00
#
_symmetry.space_group_name_H-M   'P 1'
#
loop_
_entity.id
_entity.type
_entity.pdbx_description
1 polymer ?
#
loop_
_entity_poly.entity_id
_entity_poly.type
_entity_poly.pdbx_seq_one_letter_code
_entity_poly.pdbx_strand_id
1 'polypeptide(L)'
;VNGLDLLYIPAAVATAPLWALKRRGGWRERFGRTPTFPPVAAGKRGRILLHAVSVGEVNALRALVPLLTPEAEVVISTTTDTGLCRARALFEESCRVVRYPLDFSWSVRRFLDAVRPDAVALVELEVWPNFVRACERRGIAACIVNGRLSE
;
A
#
# COMPACT_ATOMS: atom_id res chain seq x y z
N VAL A 1 2.44 -17.68 -7.95
CA VAL A 1 3.41 -17.22 -8.96
C VAL A 1 2.64 -17.14 -10.27
N ASN A 2 2.70 -16.02 -10.94
CA ASN A 2 2.08 -15.79 -12.25
C ASN A 2 3.14 -15.36 -13.29
N GLY A 3 2.71 -15.11 -14.55
CA GLY A 3 3.64 -14.73 -15.62
C GLY A 3 4.43 -13.44 -15.37
N LEU A 4 3.86 -12.48 -14.63
CA LEU A 4 4.57 -11.26 -14.23
C LEU A 4 5.65 -11.53 -13.17
N ASP A 5 5.42 -12.48 -12.27
CA ASP A 5 6.42 -12.86 -11.28
C ASP A 5 7.67 -13.45 -11.98
N LEU A 6 7.49 -14.19 -13.09
CA LEU A 6 8.60 -14.74 -13.88
C LEU A 6 9.48 -13.63 -14.49
N LEU A 7 8.91 -12.47 -14.78
CA LEU A 7 9.65 -11.28 -15.24
C LEU A 7 10.31 -10.53 -14.06
N TYR A 8 9.62 -10.44 -12.93
CA TYR A 8 10.09 -9.69 -11.76
C TYR A 8 11.21 -10.41 -11.01
N ILE A 9 11.21 -11.75 -10.95
CA ILE A 9 12.23 -12.52 -10.23
C ILE A 9 13.64 -12.29 -10.82
N PRO A 10 13.89 -12.43 -12.14
CA PRO A 10 15.20 -12.14 -12.71
C PRO A 10 15.65 -10.69 -12.47
N ALA A 11 14.74 -9.71 -12.63
CA ALA A 11 15.05 -8.32 -12.37
C ALA A 11 15.39 -8.05 -10.89
N ALA A 12 14.66 -8.68 -9.97
CA ALA A 12 14.95 -8.59 -8.54
C ALA A 12 16.29 -9.23 -8.17
N VAL A 13 16.62 -10.38 -8.75
CA VAL A 13 17.92 -11.06 -8.54
C VAL A 13 19.06 -10.20 -9.07
N ALA A 14 18.93 -9.64 -10.28
CA ALA A 14 19.96 -8.79 -10.89
C ALA A 14 20.19 -7.50 -10.09
N THR A 15 19.15 -6.94 -9.48
CA THR A 15 19.23 -5.70 -8.69
C THR A 15 19.44 -5.93 -7.19
N ALA A 16 19.41 -7.18 -6.71
CA ALA A 16 19.57 -7.54 -5.30
C ALA A 16 20.85 -6.96 -4.65
N PRO A 17 22.04 -6.97 -5.29
CA PRO A 17 23.22 -6.36 -4.71
C PRO A 17 23.06 -4.87 -4.43
N LEU A 18 22.42 -4.12 -5.34
CA LEU A 18 22.15 -2.69 -5.18
C LEU A 18 21.16 -2.42 -4.03
N TRP A 19 20.23 -3.33 -3.81
CA TRP A 19 19.24 -3.22 -2.75
C TRP A 19 19.83 -3.59 -1.38
N ALA A 20 20.77 -4.53 -1.36
CA ALA A 20 21.50 -4.90 -0.16
C ALA A 20 22.42 -3.76 0.35
N LEU A 21 23.02 -3.00 -0.57
CA LEU A 21 23.82 -1.82 -0.25
C LEU A 21 22.99 -0.65 0.31
N LYS A 22 21.75 -0.51 -0.15
CA LYS A 22 20.81 0.46 0.42
C LYS A 22 20.17 -0.17 1.65
N ARG A 23 20.62 0.16 2.85
CA ARG A 23 20.05 -0.31 4.14
C ARG A 23 18.54 0.01 4.25
N ARG A 24 17.72 -0.72 3.51
CA ARG A 24 16.25 -0.60 3.54
C ARG A 24 15.70 -1.47 4.65
N GLY A 25 14.88 -0.90 5.52
CA GLY A 25 14.18 -1.63 6.56
C GLY A 25 12.92 -2.36 6.08
N GLY A 26 12.36 -3.21 6.95
CA GLY A 26 11.02 -3.78 6.76
C GLY A 26 10.90 -4.84 5.66
N TRP A 27 11.95 -5.64 5.40
CA TRP A 27 11.91 -6.68 4.38
C TRP A 27 10.77 -7.69 4.55
N ARG A 28 10.45 -8.05 5.80
CA ARG A 28 9.33 -8.96 6.08
C ARG A 28 8.00 -8.38 5.58
N GLU A 29 7.75 -7.11 5.85
CA GLU A 29 6.57 -6.38 5.42
C GLU A 29 6.55 -6.21 3.90
N ARG A 30 7.71 -5.88 3.29
CA ARG A 30 7.85 -5.80 1.82
C ARG A 30 7.53 -7.12 1.12
N PHE A 31 7.74 -8.25 1.79
CA PHE A 31 7.30 -9.57 1.33
C PHE A 31 5.88 -9.93 1.79
N GLY A 32 5.07 -8.94 2.13
CA GLY A 32 3.65 -9.09 2.45
C GLY A 32 3.37 -9.64 3.86
N ARG A 33 4.37 -9.73 4.74
CA ARG A 33 4.18 -10.16 6.14
C ARG A 33 3.77 -8.98 7.03
N THR A 34 2.64 -8.38 6.70
CA THR A 34 1.98 -7.35 7.50
C THR A 34 1.17 -8.02 8.61
N PRO A 35 1.10 -7.46 9.83
CA PRO A 35 0.22 -7.98 10.88
C PRO A 35 -1.24 -8.06 10.39
N THR A 36 -1.93 -9.14 10.74
CA THR A 36 -3.34 -9.31 10.40
C THR A 36 -4.19 -8.29 11.16
N PHE A 37 -5.05 -7.61 10.44
CA PHE A 37 -5.95 -6.61 11.02
C PHE A 37 -7.21 -7.29 11.57
N PRO A 38 -7.74 -6.79 12.69
CA PRO A 38 -9.03 -7.24 13.20
C PRO A 38 -10.16 -6.94 12.20
N PRO A 39 -11.36 -7.48 12.40
CA PRO A 39 -12.55 -7.01 11.67
C PRO A 39 -12.71 -5.50 11.79
N VAL A 40 -13.35 -4.89 10.80
CA VAL A 40 -13.65 -3.45 10.80
C VAL A 40 -14.43 -3.09 12.06
N ALA A 41 -14.07 -1.99 12.69
CA ALA A 41 -14.70 -1.54 13.93
C ALA A 41 -16.20 -1.26 13.73
N ALA A 42 -17.00 -1.54 14.75
CA ALA A 42 -18.43 -1.24 14.74
C ALA A 42 -18.68 0.26 14.46
N GLY A 43 -19.67 0.55 13.61
CA GLY A 43 -20.01 1.91 13.22
C GLY A 43 -19.20 2.45 12.01
N LYS A 44 -18.22 1.70 11.50
CA LYS A 44 -17.52 2.05 10.26
C LYS A 44 -18.12 1.29 9.07
N ARG A 45 -18.20 1.95 7.92
CA ARG A 45 -18.75 1.38 6.68
C ARG A 45 -17.83 0.36 6.01
N GLY A 46 -16.52 0.38 6.34
CA GLY A 46 -15.53 -0.51 5.76
C GLY A 46 -14.11 -0.03 6.03
N ARG A 47 -13.15 -0.68 5.39
CA ARG A 47 -11.73 -0.34 5.46
C ARG A 47 -11.23 0.18 4.13
N ILE A 48 -10.64 1.37 4.13
CA ILE A 48 -10.06 2.02 2.96
C ILE A 48 -8.54 1.99 3.08
N LEU A 49 -7.87 1.44 2.07
CA LEU A 49 -6.41 1.49 1.95
C LEU A 49 -6.02 2.67 1.06
N LEU A 50 -5.28 3.62 1.61
CA LEU A 50 -4.65 4.72 0.87
C LEU A 50 -3.19 4.37 0.63
N HIS A 51 -2.75 4.31 -0.64
CA HIS A 51 -1.35 4.05 -0.98
C HIS A 51 -0.67 5.32 -1.47
N ALA A 52 0.39 5.74 -0.77
CA ALA A 52 1.22 6.90 -1.08
C ALA A 52 2.70 6.52 -0.97
N VAL A 53 3.47 6.65 -2.05
CA VAL A 53 4.85 6.17 -2.11
C VAL A 53 5.81 7.08 -1.37
N SER A 54 5.67 8.39 -1.57
CA SER A 54 6.62 9.42 -1.17
C SER A 54 6.11 10.33 -0.05
N VAL A 55 7.01 11.14 0.52
CA VAL A 55 6.66 12.17 1.50
C VAL A 55 5.67 13.19 0.94
N GLY A 56 5.82 13.57 -0.35
CA GLY A 56 4.91 14.50 -1.03
C GLY A 56 3.49 13.97 -1.10
N GLU A 57 3.34 12.71 -1.56
CA GLU A 57 2.05 12.04 -1.65
C GLU A 57 1.40 11.83 -0.27
N VAL A 58 2.19 11.44 0.74
CA VAL A 58 1.72 11.34 2.13
C VAL A 58 1.19 12.68 2.64
N ASN A 59 1.87 13.79 2.31
CA ASN A 59 1.38 15.12 2.69
C ASN A 59 0.05 15.48 1.99
N ALA A 60 -0.15 15.05 0.74
CA ALA A 60 -1.40 15.26 0.03
C ALA A 60 -2.61 14.58 0.71
N LEU A 61 -2.39 13.51 1.48
CA LEU A 61 -3.43 12.84 2.24
C LEU A 61 -3.98 13.64 3.43
N ARG A 62 -3.31 14.72 3.85
CA ARG A 62 -3.71 15.51 5.02
C ARG A 62 -5.13 16.10 4.91
N ALA A 63 -5.56 16.42 3.70
CA ALA A 63 -6.92 16.91 3.47
C ALA A 63 -7.94 15.76 3.39
N LEU A 64 -7.54 14.61 2.89
CA LEU A 64 -8.44 13.49 2.62
C LEU A 64 -8.71 12.63 3.87
N VAL A 65 -7.68 12.31 4.64
CA VAL A 65 -7.78 11.41 5.80
C VAL A 65 -8.82 11.87 6.82
N PRO A 66 -8.87 13.14 7.24
CA PRO A 66 -9.88 13.61 8.20
C PRO A 66 -11.33 13.48 7.71
N LEU A 67 -11.54 13.50 6.39
CA LEU A 67 -12.87 13.33 5.80
C LEU A 67 -13.31 11.86 5.77
N LEU A 68 -12.38 10.93 5.69
CA LEU A 68 -12.66 9.50 5.60
C LEU A 68 -12.76 8.83 6.97
N THR A 69 -11.94 9.24 7.94
CA THR A 69 -11.85 8.58 9.25
C THR A 69 -13.16 8.56 10.06
N PRO A 70 -14.09 9.51 9.95
CA PRO A 70 -15.40 9.40 10.62
C PRO A 70 -16.23 8.21 10.12
N GLU A 71 -16.17 7.90 8.81
CA GLU A 71 -17.03 6.93 8.13
C GLU A 71 -16.36 5.56 7.94
N ALA A 72 -15.03 5.51 7.80
CA ALA A 72 -14.28 4.31 7.47
C ALA A 72 -13.05 4.12 8.35
N GLU A 73 -12.59 2.88 8.43
CA GLU A 73 -11.26 2.57 8.96
C GLU A 73 -10.21 2.82 7.88
N VAL A 74 -9.35 3.81 8.10
CA VAL A 74 -8.33 4.19 7.14
C VAL A 74 -7.00 3.51 7.45
N VAL A 75 -6.42 2.88 6.44
CA VAL A 75 -5.07 2.31 6.46
C VAL A 75 -4.22 3.04 5.44
N ILE A 76 -3.04 3.49 5.84
CA ILE A 76 -2.10 4.16 4.94
C ILE A 76 -0.92 3.23 4.67
N SER A 77 -0.62 2.98 3.42
CA SER A 77 0.56 2.21 3.02
C SER A 77 1.57 3.09 2.28
N THR A 78 2.86 2.85 2.54
CA THR A 78 3.95 3.58 1.87
C THR A 78 5.06 2.63 1.41
N THR A 79 5.77 3.01 0.35
CA THR A 79 6.89 2.21 -0.20
C THR A 79 8.23 2.64 0.39
N THR A 80 8.44 3.96 0.59
CA THR A 80 9.72 4.50 1.06
C THR A 80 9.80 4.57 2.60
N ASP A 81 11.01 4.48 3.14
CA ASP A 81 11.21 4.59 4.59
C ASP A 81 10.89 6.00 5.10
N THR A 82 11.22 7.03 4.31
CA THR A 82 10.87 8.43 4.61
C THR A 82 9.37 8.67 4.55
N GLY A 83 8.66 8.10 3.56
CA GLY A 83 7.20 8.12 3.48
C GLY A 83 6.55 7.45 4.68
N LEU A 84 7.07 6.30 5.11
CA LEU A 84 6.57 5.58 6.28
C LEU A 84 6.73 6.41 7.57
N CYS A 85 7.91 6.98 7.80
CA CYS A 85 8.14 7.87 8.94
C CYS A 85 7.19 9.08 8.90
N ARG A 86 7.01 9.67 7.71
CA ARG A 86 6.10 10.81 7.55
C ARG A 86 4.63 10.44 7.79
N ALA A 87 4.19 9.30 7.27
CA ALA A 87 2.82 8.83 7.46
C ALA A 87 2.53 8.55 8.95
N ARG A 88 3.46 7.93 9.65
CA ARG A 88 3.34 7.72 11.10
C ARG A 88 3.25 9.05 11.85
N ALA A 89 4.16 9.97 11.61
CA ALA A 89 4.16 11.27 12.27
C ALA A 89 2.86 12.07 12.07
N LEU A 90 2.14 11.85 10.96
CA LEU A 90 0.92 12.59 10.67
C LEU A 90 -0.36 11.86 11.09
N PHE A 91 -0.37 10.52 11.06
CA PHE A 91 -1.63 9.78 11.05
C PHE A 91 -1.67 8.59 12.04
N GLU A 92 -0.59 8.26 12.77
CA GLU A 92 -0.53 7.07 13.62
C GLU A 92 -1.58 7.07 14.75
N GLU A 93 -2.02 8.25 15.18
CA GLU A 93 -3.08 8.39 16.20
C GLU A 93 -4.48 8.03 15.66
N SER A 94 -4.73 8.24 14.36
CA SER A 94 -6.05 8.06 13.75
C SER A 94 -6.13 6.93 12.73
N CYS A 95 -4.99 6.50 12.19
CA CYS A 95 -4.90 5.51 11.13
C CYS A 95 -3.82 4.47 11.41
N ARG A 96 -4.00 3.27 10.87
CA ARG A 96 -2.91 2.30 10.83
C ARG A 96 -2.00 2.60 9.65
N VAL A 97 -0.69 2.62 9.90
CA VAL A 97 0.33 2.87 8.89
C VAL A 97 1.15 1.62 8.67
N VAL A 98 1.21 1.15 7.43
CA VAL A 98 1.90 -0.08 7.03
C VAL A 98 2.85 0.16 5.86
N ARG A 99 3.72 -0.78 5.63
CA ARG A 99 4.59 -0.78 4.46
C ARG A 99 3.89 -1.47 3.29
N TYR A 100 3.98 -0.88 2.09
CA TYR A 100 3.46 -1.49 0.88
C TYR A 100 4.31 -2.70 0.47
N PRO A 101 3.73 -3.80 0.00
CA PRO A 101 4.47 -4.99 -0.40
C PRO A 101 5.15 -4.78 -1.76
N LEU A 102 6.20 -5.55 -2.03
CA LEU A 102 6.72 -5.70 -3.39
C LEU A 102 5.64 -6.35 -4.28
N ASP A 103 5.56 -5.94 -5.54
CA ASP A 103 4.49 -6.36 -6.46
C ASP A 103 4.64 -7.80 -6.98
N PHE A 104 5.11 -8.72 -6.13
CA PHE A 104 5.02 -10.15 -6.40
C PHE A 104 3.61 -10.66 -6.04
N SER A 105 3.02 -11.51 -6.87
CA SER A 105 1.65 -11.98 -6.69
C SER A 105 1.39 -12.60 -5.30
N TRP A 106 2.35 -13.34 -4.76
CA TRP A 106 2.27 -13.96 -3.44
C TRP A 106 2.43 -12.96 -2.30
N SER A 107 3.25 -11.92 -2.49
CA SER A 107 3.47 -10.83 -1.52
C SER A 107 2.22 -9.98 -1.39
N VAL A 108 1.68 -9.56 -2.54
CA VAL A 108 0.42 -8.80 -2.64
C VAL A 108 -0.75 -9.58 -2.02
N ARG A 109 -0.85 -10.89 -2.35
CA ARG A 109 -1.91 -11.73 -1.78
C ARG A 109 -1.87 -11.74 -0.26
N ARG A 110 -0.69 -12.00 0.32
CA ARG A 110 -0.51 -12.01 1.79
C ARG A 110 -0.87 -10.66 2.42
N PHE A 111 -0.45 -9.57 1.79
CA PHE A 111 -0.75 -8.22 2.25
C PHE A 111 -2.26 -7.95 2.26
N LEU A 112 -2.96 -8.26 1.16
CA LEU A 112 -4.41 -8.07 1.07
C LEU A 112 -5.18 -9.00 2.02
N ASP A 113 -4.70 -10.23 2.25
CA ASP A 113 -5.27 -11.14 3.24
C ASP A 113 -5.13 -10.62 4.68
N ALA A 114 -4.03 -9.93 4.97
CA ALA A 114 -3.78 -9.35 6.29
C ALA A 114 -4.56 -8.05 6.51
N VAL A 115 -4.57 -7.14 5.54
CA VAL A 115 -5.21 -5.82 5.65
C VAL A 115 -6.71 -5.91 5.42
N ARG A 116 -7.17 -6.71 4.45
CA ARG A 116 -8.59 -6.89 4.07
C ARG A 116 -9.30 -5.56 3.80
N PRO A 117 -8.83 -4.75 2.83
CA PRO A 117 -9.50 -3.53 2.46
C PRO A 117 -10.76 -3.81 1.63
N ASP A 118 -11.79 -2.99 1.81
CA ASP A 118 -12.99 -2.97 0.98
C ASP A 118 -12.80 -2.06 -0.25
N ALA A 119 -11.96 -1.03 -0.10
CA ALA A 119 -11.60 -0.13 -1.19
C ALA A 119 -10.12 0.29 -1.09
N VAL A 120 -9.55 0.64 -2.23
CA VAL A 120 -8.17 1.13 -2.37
C VAL A 120 -8.15 2.43 -3.14
N ALA A 121 -7.42 3.42 -2.63
CA ALA A 121 -7.09 4.64 -3.37
C ALA A 121 -5.57 4.72 -3.55
N LEU A 122 -5.13 4.76 -4.81
CA LEU A 122 -3.73 4.92 -5.20
C LEU A 122 -3.47 6.40 -5.42
N VAL A 123 -2.49 6.97 -4.71
CA VAL A 123 -2.12 8.38 -4.87
C VAL A 123 -1.21 8.50 -6.09
N GLU A 124 -1.54 9.45 -6.96
CA GLU A 124 -0.86 9.67 -8.24
C GLU A 124 -0.98 8.44 -9.19
N LEU A 125 0.10 8.03 -9.85
CA LEU A 125 0.06 6.97 -10.87
C LEU A 125 0.74 5.66 -10.42
N GLU A 126 0.70 5.35 -9.14
CA GLU A 126 1.31 4.14 -8.57
C GLU A 126 0.50 2.86 -8.87
N VAL A 127 0.36 2.57 -10.16
CA VAL A 127 -0.41 1.42 -10.66
C VAL A 127 0.50 0.19 -10.76
N TRP A 128 0.47 -0.66 -9.74
CA TRP A 128 1.22 -1.91 -9.68
C TRP A 128 0.41 -3.08 -10.22
N PRO A 129 0.85 -3.74 -11.33
CA PRO A 129 0.01 -4.68 -12.07
C PRO A 129 -0.52 -5.87 -11.26
N ASN A 130 0.31 -6.49 -10.42
CA ASN A 130 -0.14 -7.61 -9.61
C ASN A 130 -1.12 -7.17 -8.52
N PHE A 131 -0.90 -5.98 -7.96
CA PHE A 131 -1.78 -5.41 -6.94
C PHE A 131 -3.17 -5.11 -7.51
N VAL A 132 -3.23 -4.39 -8.63
CA VAL A 132 -4.51 -4.05 -9.30
C VAL A 132 -5.29 -5.32 -9.68
N ARG A 133 -4.62 -6.29 -10.32
CA ARG A 133 -5.24 -7.59 -10.65
C ARG A 133 -5.72 -8.36 -9.41
N ALA A 134 -5.00 -8.25 -8.30
CA ALA A 134 -5.40 -8.92 -7.07
C ALA A 134 -6.62 -8.24 -6.43
N CYS A 135 -6.74 -6.92 -6.52
CA CYS A 135 -7.94 -6.17 -6.11
C CYS A 135 -9.14 -6.55 -6.97
N GLU A 136 -8.99 -6.53 -8.30
CA GLU A 136 -10.04 -6.91 -9.24
C GLU A 136 -10.60 -8.32 -8.96
N ARG A 137 -9.72 -9.32 -8.81
CA ARG A 137 -10.13 -10.72 -8.51
C ARG A 137 -10.86 -10.89 -7.19
N ARG A 138 -10.71 -9.94 -6.26
CA ARG A 138 -11.32 -9.95 -4.93
C ARG A 138 -12.55 -9.06 -4.85
N GLY A 139 -12.91 -8.36 -5.93
CA GLY A 139 -13.99 -7.38 -5.94
C GLY A 139 -13.68 -6.14 -5.09
N ILE A 140 -12.39 -5.86 -4.82
CA ILE A 140 -11.98 -4.67 -4.09
C ILE A 140 -12.01 -3.48 -5.05
N ALA A 141 -12.80 -2.47 -4.76
CA ALA A 141 -12.87 -1.25 -5.55
C ALA A 141 -11.52 -0.51 -5.50
N ALA A 142 -11.00 -0.11 -6.66
CA ALA A 142 -9.74 0.63 -6.74
C ALA A 142 -9.92 1.92 -7.54
N CYS A 143 -9.40 3.02 -7.04
CA CYS A 143 -9.38 4.30 -7.73
C CYS A 143 -8.01 4.97 -7.62
N ILE A 144 -7.79 5.96 -8.49
CA ILE A 144 -6.62 6.85 -8.43
C ILE A 144 -7.08 8.20 -7.89
N VAL A 145 -6.34 8.73 -6.92
CA VAL A 145 -6.56 10.06 -6.36
C VAL A 145 -5.35 10.95 -6.62
N ASN A 146 -5.59 12.23 -6.83
CA ASN A 146 -4.53 13.21 -7.15
C ASN A 146 -3.67 12.81 -8.37
N GLY A 147 -4.27 12.09 -9.32
CA GLY A 147 -3.60 11.72 -10.58
C GLY A 147 -3.36 12.96 -11.44
N ARG A 148 -2.13 13.09 -11.98
CA ARG A 148 -1.80 14.10 -12.98
C ARG A 148 -1.54 13.41 -14.32
N LEU A 149 -2.32 13.76 -15.33
CA LEU A 149 -2.03 13.38 -16.71
C LEU A 149 -1.18 14.51 -17.30
N SER A 150 0.06 14.22 -17.73
CA SER A 150 0.81 15.12 -18.58
C SER A 150 0.36 14.90 -20.03
N GLU A 151 0.05 15.99 -20.74
CA GLU A 151 -0.12 15.97 -22.19
C GLU A 151 1.22 15.67 -22.89
#